data_b3c195af44b5fccf750b6177b88b7203
#
_entry.id   b3c195af44b5fccf750b6177b88b7203
#
_cell.length_a   1.000
_cell.length_b   1.000
_cell.length_c   1.000
_cell.angle_alpha   90.00
_cell.angle_beta   90.00
_cell.angle_gamma   90.00
#
_symmetry.space_group_name_H-M   'P 1'
#
loop_
_entity.id
_entity.type
_entity.pdbx_description
1 polymer ?
#
loop_
_entity_poly.entity_id
_entity_poly.type
_entity_poly.pdbx_seq_one_letter_code
_entity_poly.pdbx_strand_id
1 'polypeptide(L)'
;MMKYAEEGLQYHIGVRSGDVGKYVILPGDPKRCEKIAKHFDNAKLVADSREFVTYTGYLDGVKVSVTSTGIGGPSASIAMEELVKAGADTFIRVGTCGGMDLDVQSGDVVIATGAIRMEGTSKEYAPIEYPAVADIEVANALINSAKELNYRYHAGVVECKDSFYGQHEPEKMPVNYELQNKWNAWLRLGCKASEMESAALFIVGSYLRVRVGSVFLVVANQEREKQGLSNEVVHDTEMAITNAVMAIRKLIKEDGSL
;
A
#
# COMPACT_ATOMS: atom_id res chain seq x y z
N MET A 1 -21.08 -13.54 -14.81
CA MET A 1 -21.03 -12.07 -14.84
C MET A 1 -22.07 -11.54 -13.88
N MET A 2 -21.67 -10.85 -12.82
CA MET A 2 -22.63 -10.30 -11.83
C MET A 2 -23.50 -9.23 -12.48
N LYS A 3 -24.83 -9.39 -12.41
CA LYS A 3 -25.83 -8.46 -12.98
C LYS A 3 -26.18 -7.29 -12.03
N TYR A 4 -25.25 -6.86 -11.16
CA TYR A 4 -25.57 -5.88 -10.09
C TYR A 4 -25.10 -4.45 -10.39
N ALA A 5 -24.40 -4.23 -11.51
CA ALA A 5 -23.98 -2.91 -11.94
C ALA A 5 -24.56 -2.57 -13.31
N GLU A 6 -24.67 -1.29 -13.64
CA GLU A 6 -24.89 -0.83 -15.00
C GLU A 6 -23.81 -1.38 -15.92
N GLU A 7 -24.13 -1.62 -17.19
CA GLU A 7 -23.19 -2.19 -18.15
C GLU A 7 -21.92 -1.35 -18.23
N GLY A 8 -20.78 -2.00 -17.97
CA GLY A 8 -19.44 -1.38 -17.98
C GLY A 8 -19.03 -0.61 -16.71
N LEU A 9 -19.93 -0.39 -15.74
CA LEU A 9 -19.60 0.26 -14.47
C LEU A 9 -19.06 -0.78 -13.47
N GLN A 10 -17.94 -0.52 -12.82
CA GLN A 10 -17.43 -1.37 -11.75
C GLN A 10 -18.28 -1.18 -10.48
N TYR A 11 -18.71 -2.30 -9.91
CA TYR A 11 -19.77 -2.32 -8.90
C TYR A 11 -19.45 -1.58 -7.61
N HIS A 12 -18.22 -1.75 -7.10
CA HIS A 12 -17.85 -1.14 -5.83
C HIS A 12 -17.21 0.25 -6.01
N ILE A 13 -16.25 0.38 -6.94
CA ILE A 13 -15.48 1.62 -7.09
C ILE A 13 -16.14 2.66 -8.00
N GLY A 14 -17.21 2.29 -8.72
CA GLY A 14 -18.03 3.23 -9.51
C GLY A 14 -17.31 3.85 -10.72
N VAL A 15 -16.28 3.20 -11.28
CA VAL A 15 -15.56 3.66 -12.47
C VAL A 15 -15.83 2.77 -13.68
N ARG A 16 -15.58 3.30 -14.88
CA ARG A 16 -15.66 2.59 -16.18
C ARG A 16 -14.28 2.43 -16.78
N SER A 17 -14.18 1.55 -17.78
CA SER A 17 -12.96 1.48 -18.62
C SER A 17 -12.64 2.84 -19.22
N GLY A 18 -11.38 3.26 -19.10
CA GLY A 18 -10.88 4.56 -19.54
C GLY A 18 -11.04 5.71 -18.54
N ASP A 19 -11.77 5.55 -17.45
CA ASP A 19 -11.88 6.57 -16.40
C ASP A 19 -10.58 6.70 -15.58
N VAL A 20 -9.83 5.62 -15.45
CA VAL A 20 -8.58 5.57 -14.68
C VAL A 20 -7.35 5.49 -15.59
N GLY A 21 -6.20 5.86 -15.04
CA GLY A 21 -4.91 5.71 -15.71
C GLY A 21 -4.32 4.31 -15.52
N LYS A 22 -3.25 4.02 -16.28
CA LYS A 22 -2.45 2.80 -16.17
C LYS A 22 -1.81 2.65 -14.78
N TYR A 23 -1.34 3.76 -14.21
CA TYR A 23 -0.69 3.82 -12.89
C TYR A 23 -1.68 4.34 -11.86
N VAL A 24 -1.80 3.63 -10.73
CA VAL A 24 -2.74 4.00 -9.66
C VAL A 24 -2.05 4.02 -8.30
N ILE A 25 -2.21 5.11 -7.56
CA ILE A 25 -1.82 5.18 -6.15
C ILE A 25 -3.00 4.73 -5.29
N LEU A 26 -2.71 3.89 -4.29
CA LEU A 26 -3.72 3.28 -3.42
C LEU A 26 -3.52 3.73 -1.95
N PRO A 27 -4.07 4.86 -1.50
CA PRO A 27 -4.16 5.18 -0.07
C PRO A 27 -5.28 4.39 0.60
N GLY A 28 -5.20 4.15 1.90
CA GLY A 28 -6.31 3.57 2.68
C GLY A 28 -7.43 4.59 2.92
N ASP A 29 -7.07 5.78 3.40
CA ASP A 29 -8.01 6.85 3.76
C ASP A 29 -8.51 7.62 2.51
N PRO A 30 -9.84 7.70 2.28
CA PRO A 30 -10.43 8.49 1.19
C PRO A 30 -9.99 9.95 1.17
N LYS A 31 -9.81 10.57 2.34
CA LYS A 31 -9.36 11.98 2.46
C LYS A 31 -7.96 12.21 1.90
N ARG A 32 -7.16 11.15 1.80
CA ARG A 32 -5.82 11.22 1.25
C ARG A 32 -5.81 11.29 -0.29
N CYS A 33 -6.91 10.88 -0.94
CA CYS A 33 -7.02 10.93 -2.40
C CYS A 33 -6.89 12.35 -2.95
N GLU A 34 -7.58 13.33 -2.36
CA GLU A 34 -7.47 14.73 -2.78
C GLU A 34 -6.04 15.27 -2.55
N LYS A 35 -5.41 14.91 -1.43
CA LYS A 35 -4.02 15.31 -1.14
C LYS A 35 -3.06 14.78 -2.20
N ILE A 36 -3.18 13.52 -2.59
CA ILE A 36 -2.37 12.90 -3.64
C ILE A 36 -2.69 13.50 -5.01
N ALA A 37 -3.96 13.73 -5.32
CA ALA A 37 -4.39 14.31 -6.59
C ALA A 37 -3.83 15.72 -6.85
N LYS A 38 -3.49 16.49 -5.82
CA LYS A 38 -2.81 17.80 -5.95
C LYS A 38 -1.43 17.72 -6.62
N HIS A 39 -0.81 16.54 -6.66
CA HIS A 39 0.43 16.30 -7.38
C HIS A 39 0.23 16.00 -8.88
N PHE A 40 -1.02 15.82 -9.33
CA PHE A 40 -1.35 15.50 -10.71
C PHE A 40 -1.79 16.75 -11.48
N ASP A 41 -1.41 16.85 -12.74
CA ASP A 41 -1.91 17.87 -13.63
C ASP A 41 -3.38 17.59 -13.99
N ASN A 42 -4.22 18.63 -13.95
CA ASN A 42 -5.64 18.57 -14.31
C ASN A 42 -6.45 17.47 -13.59
N ALA A 43 -6.13 17.19 -12.35
CA ALA A 43 -6.82 16.18 -11.56
C ALA A 43 -8.31 16.50 -11.37
N LYS A 44 -9.15 15.47 -11.50
CA LYS A 44 -10.60 15.55 -11.32
C LYS A 44 -11.11 14.38 -10.49
N LEU A 45 -12.10 14.62 -9.65
CA LEU A 45 -12.87 13.55 -9.01
C LEU A 45 -13.63 12.80 -10.10
N VAL A 46 -13.45 11.48 -10.13
CA VAL A 46 -14.06 10.57 -11.11
C VAL A 46 -15.19 9.78 -10.47
N ALA A 47 -14.97 9.26 -9.27
CA ALA A 47 -15.95 8.49 -8.54
C ALA A 47 -15.79 8.70 -7.03
N ASP A 48 -16.91 8.64 -6.33
CA ASP A 48 -17.00 8.62 -4.85
C ASP A 48 -18.06 7.59 -4.49
N SER A 49 -17.62 6.40 -4.13
CA SER A 49 -18.49 5.26 -3.87
C SER A 49 -17.96 4.46 -2.68
N ARG A 50 -18.76 4.37 -1.62
CA ARG A 50 -18.38 3.69 -0.37
C ARG A 50 -17.07 4.28 0.22
N GLU A 51 -16.09 3.42 0.53
CA GLU A 51 -14.73 3.80 0.93
C GLU A 51 -13.80 4.11 -0.26
N PHE A 52 -14.28 3.98 -1.50
CA PHE A 52 -13.50 4.15 -2.73
C PHE A 52 -13.74 5.52 -3.35
N VAL A 53 -12.78 6.41 -3.20
CA VAL A 53 -12.76 7.73 -3.83
C VAL A 53 -11.68 7.75 -4.88
N THR A 54 -12.03 8.06 -6.13
CA THR A 54 -11.10 8.04 -7.27
C THR A 54 -10.94 9.44 -7.88
N TYR A 55 -9.68 9.89 -7.99
CA TYR A 55 -9.30 11.04 -8.80
C TYR A 55 -8.41 10.56 -9.95
N THR A 56 -8.55 11.20 -11.10
CA THR A 56 -7.71 10.95 -12.27
C THR A 56 -7.15 12.28 -12.79
N GLY A 57 -5.88 12.28 -13.14
CA GLY A 57 -5.15 13.40 -13.71
C GLY A 57 -3.96 12.90 -14.54
N TYR A 58 -2.90 13.69 -14.62
CA TYR A 58 -1.74 13.35 -15.44
C TYR A 58 -0.43 13.57 -14.69
N LEU A 59 0.57 12.76 -14.98
CA LEU A 59 1.98 12.96 -14.64
C LEU A 59 2.80 12.81 -15.94
N ASP A 60 3.60 13.81 -16.25
CA ASP A 60 4.44 13.83 -17.46
C ASP A 60 3.66 13.49 -18.77
N GLY A 61 2.39 13.95 -18.82
CA GLY A 61 1.49 13.72 -19.96
C GLY A 61 0.80 12.35 -19.98
N VAL A 62 1.13 11.45 -19.04
CA VAL A 62 0.52 10.12 -18.92
C VAL A 62 -0.61 10.15 -17.90
N LYS A 63 -1.75 9.53 -18.24
CA LYS A 63 -2.90 9.44 -17.34
C LYS A 63 -2.57 8.58 -16.12
N VAL A 64 -2.81 9.11 -14.92
CA VAL A 64 -2.61 8.46 -13.62
C VAL A 64 -3.84 8.64 -12.75
N SER A 65 -4.01 7.75 -11.78
CA SER A 65 -5.13 7.83 -10.85
C SER A 65 -4.69 7.61 -9.41
N VAL A 66 -5.55 8.03 -8.49
CA VAL A 66 -5.51 7.63 -7.09
C VAL A 66 -6.88 7.12 -6.71
N THR A 67 -6.93 5.97 -6.04
CA THR A 67 -8.18 5.38 -5.53
C THR A 67 -7.96 4.90 -4.10
N SER A 68 -8.79 5.34 -3.17
CA SER A 68 -8.73 4.81 -1.79
C SER A 68 -9.20 3.37 -1.72
N THR A 69 -8.67 2.63 -0.76
CA THR A 69 -8.96 1.21 -0.58
C THR A 69 -9.76 0.89 0.68
N GLY A 70 -9.96 1.87 1.58
CA GLY A 70 -10.35 1.54 2.94
C GLY A 70 -9.23 0.80 3.69
N ILE A 71 -9.58 0.05 4.72
CA ILE A 71 -8.65 -0.71 5.56
C ILE A 71 -8.82 -2.21 5.30
N GLY A 72 -7.69 -2.90 5.17
CA GLY A 72 -7.61 -4.34 5.15
C GLY A 72 -7.67 -4.97 3.75
N GLY A 73 -7.24 -6.23 3.71
CA GLY A 73 -7.10 -7.03 2.49
C GLY A 73 -8.37 -7.14 1.65
N PRO A 74 -9.55 -7.45 2.22
CA PRO A 74 -10.78 -7.61 1.46
C PRO A 74 -11.16 -6.36 0.64
N SER A 75 -11.15 -5.19 1.25
CA SER A 75 -11.47 -3.93 0.57
C SER A 75 -10.42 -3.56 -0.47
N ALA A 76 -9.13 -3.70 -0.14
CA ALA A 76 -8.03 -3.40 -1.06
C ALA A 76 -8.04 -4.32 -2.30
N SER A 77 -8.35 -5.62 -2.12
CA SER A 77 -8.43 -6.57 -3.24
C SER A 77 -9.59 -6.26 -4.19
N ILE A 78 -10.75 -5.88 -3.66
CA ILE A 78 -11.89 -5.43 -4.47
C ILE A 78 -11.50 -4.23 -5.33
N ALA A 79 -10.86 -3.21 -4.72
CA ALA A 79 -10.42 -2.03 -5.46
C ALA A 79 -9.46 -2.40 -6.60
N MET A 80 -8.45 -3.23 -6.34
CA MET A 80 -7.47 -3.63 -7.34
C MET A 80 -8.10 -4.44 -8.47
N GLU A 81 -8.94 -5.42 -8.18
CA GLU A 81 -9.65 -6.23 -9.17
C GLU A 81 -10.46 -5.35 -10.15
N GLU A 82 -11.19 -4.39 -9.60
CA GLU A 82 -12.04 -3.52 -10.40
C GLU A 82 -11.22 -2.46 -11.17
N LEU A 83 -10.14 -1.95 -10.59
CA LEU A 83 -9.21 -1.03 -11.28
C LEU A 83 -8.50 -1.72 -12.46
N VAL A 84 -8.10 -2.99 -12.32
CA VAL A 84 -7.52 -3.77 -13.43
C VAL A 84 -8.54 -3.95 -14.55
N LYS A 85 -9.80 -4.24 -14.24
CA LYS A 85 -10.89 -4.29 -15.24
C LYS A 85 -11.14 -2.94 -15.90
N ALA A 86 -10.85 -1.84 -15.22
CA ALA A 86 -10.94 -0.49 -15.76
C ALA A 86 -9.71 -0.07 -16.61
N GLY A 87 -8.63 -0.86 -16.61
CA GLY A 87 -7.44 -0.67 -17.45
C GLY A 87 -6.15 -0.31 -16.72
N ALA A 88 -6.13 -0.33 -15.40
CA ALA A 88 -4.91 -0.12 -14.61
C ALA A 88 -4.04 -1.40 -14.56
N ASP A 89 -2.72 -1.26 -14.52
CA ASP A 89 -1.78 -2.39 -14.47
C ASP A 89 -0.57 -2.17 -13.54
N THR A 90 -0.43 -0.98 -12.94
CA THR A 90 0.67 -0.65 -12.04
C THR A 90 0.15 0.10 -10.83
N PHE A 91 0.46 -0.43 -9.64
CA PHE A 91 -0.11 0.05 -8.39
C PHE A 91 0.97 0.36 -7.37
N ILE A 92 0.83 1.50 -6.68
CA ILE A 92 1.65 1.85 -5.52
C ILE A 92 0.74 2.15 -4.33
N ARG A 93 0.79 1.27 -3.33
CA ARG A 93 0.14 1.57 -2.06
C ARG A 93 0.90 2.65 -1.31
N VAL A 94 0.18 3.68 -0.85
CA VAL A 94 0.69 4.72 0.04
C VAL A 94 -0.05 4.64 1.37
N GLY A 95 0.65 4.17 2.39
CA GLY A 95 0.05 3.93 3.70
C GLY A 95 0.79 4.59 4.85
N THR A 96 0.36 4.21 6.04
CA THR A 96 1.06 4.41 7.31
C THR A 96 1.39 3.04 7.91
N CYS A 97 2.44 2.96 8.70
CA CYS A 97 2.83 1.73 9.38
C CYS A 97 3.32 2.01 10.81
N GLY A 98 3.33 1.00 11.64
CA GLY A 98 4.09 0.97 12.89
C GLY A 98 5.47 0.39 12.64
N GLY A 99 6.54 1.06 13.06
CA GLY A 99 7.89 0.50 12.99
C GLY A 99 8.05 -0.72 13.91
N MET A 100 8.87 -1.68 13.49
CA MET A 100 9.20 -2.89 14.26
C MET A 100 10.70 -2.98 14.56
N ASP A 101 11.55 -2.84 13.54
CA ASP A 101 13.01 -2.79 13.72
C ASP A 101 13.40 -1.50 14.47
N LEU A 102 14.34 -1.60 15.42
CA LEU A 102 14.76 -0.45 16.24
C LEU A 102 15.39 0.69 15.43
N ASP A 103 15.95 0.38 14.26
CA ASP A 103 16.50 1.40 13.36
C ASP A 103 15.41 2.24 12.67
N VAL A 104 14.17 1.71 12.58
CA VAL A 104 13.03 2.38 11.97
C VAL A 104 12.42 3.38 12.95
N GLN A 105 12.50 4.66 12.62
CA GLN A 105 12.01 5.75 13.48
C GLN A 105 10.73 6.38 12.91
N SER A 106 9.99 7.04 13.79
CA SER A 106 8.83 7.84 13.38
C SER A 106 9.25 8.90 12.35
N GLY A 107 8.47 9.06 11.30
CA GLY A 107 8.76 9.97 10.18
C GLY A 107 9.64 9.35 9.09
N ASP A 108 10.25 8.18 9.32
CA ASP A 108 10.98 7.46 8.27
C ASP A 108 10.00 6.91 7.21
N VAL A 109 10.55 6.60 6.04
CA VAL A 109 9.82 5.92 4.96
C VAL A 109 10.18 4.43 4.98
N VAL A 110 9.18 3.56 4.93
CA VAL A 110 9.36 2.11 4.74
C VAL A 110 8.87 1.70 3.36
N ILE A 111 9.71 0.99 2.60
CA ILE A 111 9.39 0.41 1.30
C ILE A 111 9.34 -1.10 1.46
N ALA A 112 8.16 -1.70 1.22
CA ALA A 112 7.99 -3.13 1.35
C ALA A 112 8.57 -3.85 0.14
N THR A 113 9.50 -4.79 0.37
CA THR A 113 10.00 -5.73 -0.65
C THR A 113 9.24 -7.05 -0.63
N GLY A 114 8.56 -7.34 0.46
CA GLY A 114 7.68 -8.47 0.66
C GLY A 114 6.85 -8.28 1.92
N ALA A 115 5.83 -9.09 2.09
CA ALA A 115 4.92 -9.02 3.22
C ALA A 115 4.65 -10.38 3.85
N ILE A 116 4.64 -10.42 5.19
CA ILE A 116 4.25 -11.60 5.96
C ILE A 116 2.72 -11.74 5.88
N ARG A 117 2.24 -12.89 5.43
CA ARG A 117 0.83 -13.19 5.16
C ARG A 117 0.08 -13.59 6.45
N MET A 118 -0.09 -12.64 7.38
CA MET A 118 -0.86 -12.85 8.63
C MET A 118 -2.35 -12.55 8.48
N GLU A 119 -2.79 -12.20 7.27
CA GLU A 119 -4.18 -11.88 6.92
C GLU A 119 -4.86 -13.06 6.17
N GLY A 120 -6.18 -12.97 6.01
CA GLY A 120 -7.00 -14.03 5.39
C GLY A 120 -7.12 -13.91 3.88
N THR A 121 -7.20 -12.70 3.34
CA THR A 121 -7.52 -12.46 1.93
C THR A 121 -6.54 -13.13 0.97
N SER A 122 -5.24 -12.99 1.19
CA SER A 122 -4.24 -13.59 0.30
C SER A 122 -4.32 -15.12 0.26
N LYS A 123 -4.83 -15.75 1.32
CA LYS A 123 -4.97 -17.22 1.40
C LYS A 123 -6.10 -17.74 0.50
N GLU A 124 -7.06 -16.90 0.15
CA GLU A 124 -8.12 -17.24 -0.80
C GLU A 124 -7.67 -17.11 -2.26
N TYR A 125 -6.58 -16.36 -2.53
CA TYR A 125 -6.01 -16.18 -3.87
C TYR A 125 -4.86 -17.15 -4.16
N ALA A 126 -4.05 -17.51 -3.16
CA ALA A 126 -2.88 -18.36 -3.37
C ALA A 126 -2.56 -19.22 -2.13
N PRO A 127 -1.96 -20.43 -2.31
CA PRO A 127 -1.42 -21.23 -1.20
C PRO A 127 -0.47 -20.40 -0.33
N ILE A 128 -0.39 -20.74 0.97
CA ILE A 128 0.43 -19.96 1.93
C ILE A 128 1.91 -19.97 1.59
N GLU A 129 2.38 -21.00 0.93
CA GLU A 129 3.78 -21.18 0.49
C GLU A 129 4.17 -20.19 -0.63
N TYR A 130 3.20 -19.66 -1.38
CA TYR A 130 3.49 -18.65 -2.41
C TYR A 130 3.82 -17.31 -1.72
N PRO A 131 5.01 -16.73 -1.96
CA PRO A 131 5.45 -15.55 -1.24
C PRO A 131 4.72 -14.29 -1.71
N ALA A 132 4.32 -13.44 -0.77
CA ALA A 132 3.82 -12.09 -1.07
C ALA A 132 5.02 -11.14 -1.27
N VAL A 133 5.42 -10.91 -2.51
CA VAL A 133 6.56 -10.07 -2.88
C VAL A 133 6.12 -8.87 -3.71
N ALA A 134 6.76 -7.73 -3.49
CA ALA A 134 6.58 -6.57 -4.34
C ALA A 134 7.16 -6.82 -5.75
N ASP A 135 6.59 -6.16 -6.75
CA ASP A 135 7.21 -6.07 -8.06
C ASP A 135 8.56 -5.38 -7.96
N ILE A 136 9.59 -5.97 -8.60
CA ILE A 136 10.98 -5.52 -8.44
C ILE A 136 11.21 -4.14 -9.08
N GLU A 137 10.55 -3.82 -10.19
CA GLU A 137 10.70 -2.54 -10.87
C GLU A 137 10.05 -1.44 -10.02
N VAL A 138 8.86 -1.69 -9.47
CA VAL A 138 8.16 -0.75 -8.59
C VAL A 138 8.94 -0.54 -7.29
N ALA A 139 9.46 -1.61 -6.68
CA ALA A 139 10.27 -1.50 -5.46
C ALA A 139 11.55 -0.69 -5.72
N ASN A 140 12.25 -0.92 -6.84
CA ASN A 140 13.44 -0.18 -7.22
C ASN A 140 13.11 1.30 -7.52
N ALA A 141 12.01 1.59 -8.20
CA ALA A 141 11.57 2.96 -8.46
C ALA A 141 11.32 3.72 -7.14
N LEU A 142 10.66 3.09 -6.16
CA LEU A 142 10.45 3.66 -4.82
C LEU A 142 11.77 3.90 -4.07
N ILE A 143 12.67 2.93 -4.07
CA ILE A 143 14.00 3.04 -3.42
C ILE A 143 14.82 4.16 -4.05
N ASN A 144 14.87 4.22 -5.38
CA ASN A 144 15.62 5.25 -6.10
C ASN A 144 15.03 6.65 -5.88
N SER A 145 13.70 6.75 -5.78
CA SER A 145 13.02 8.01 -5.45
C SER A 145 13.32 8.47 -4.03
N ALA A 146 13.33 7.57 -3.04
CA ALA A 146 13.68 7.91 -1.67
C ALA A 146 15.14 8.41 -1.54
N LYS A 147 16.08 7.78 -2.28
CA LYS A 147 17.47 8.23 -2.36
C LYS A 147 17.61 9.63 -2.97
N GLU A 148 16.94 9.89 -4.07
CA GLU A 148 16.99 11.18 -4.77
C GLU A 148 16.38 12.30 -3.94
N LEU A 149 15.32 12.00 -3.16
CA LEU A 149 14.69 12.92 -2.22
C LEU A 149 15.50 13.11 -0.91
N ASN A 150 16.60 12.36 -0.73
CA ASN A 150 17.36 12.32 0.50
C ASN A 150 16.52 11.96 1.74
N TYR A 151 15.51 11.10 1.57
CA TYR A 151 14.71 10.61 2.67
C TYR A 151 15.43 9.51 3.44
N ARG A 152 15.29 9.52 4.78
CA ARG A 152 15.64 8.35 5.56
C ARG A 152 14.60 7.26 5.27
N TYR A 153 15.05 6.14 4.68
CA TYR A 153 14.18 5.05 4.27
C TYR A 153 14.74 3.69 4.68
N HIS A 154 13.84 2.73 4.81
CA HIS A 154 14.14 1.33 5.05
C HIS A 154 13.43 0.47 4.01
N ALA A 155 14.15 -0.43 3.36
CA ALA A 155 13.57 -1.40 2.44
C ALA A 155 13.63 -2.80 3.06
N GLY A 156 12.54 -3.53 3.05
CA GLY A 156 12.50 -4.88 3.63
C GLY A 156 11.11 -5.46 3.76
N VAL A 157 11.03 -6.58 4.47
CA VAL A 157 9.78 -7.29 4.72
C VAL A 157 8.95 -6.52 5.76
N VAL A 158 7.64 -6.43 5.52
CA VAL A 158 6.66 -5.89 6.47
C VAL A 158 5.72 -6.98 6.96
N GLU A 159 5.17 -6.83 8.14
CA GLU A 159 4.07 -7.67 8.62
C GLU A 159 2.75 -7.10 8.13
N CYS A 160 1.91 -7.95 7.51
CA CYS A 160 0.57 -7.60 7.08
C CYS A 160 -0.46 -8.43 7.83
N LYS A 161 -1.32 -7.77 8.62
CA LYS A 161 -2.28 -8.40 9.54
C LYS A 161 -3.70 -7.90 9.33
N ASP A 162 -4.68 -8.65 9.83
CA ASP A 162 -6.10 -8.26 9.83
C ASP A 162 -6.54 -7.58 11.14
N SER A 163 -5.87 -7.87 12.27
CA SER A 163 -6.28 -7.34 13.56
C SER A 163 -5.36 -6.22 14.05
N PHE A 164 -5.82 -4.98 13.99
CA PHE A 164 -5.11 -3.83 14.57
C PHE A 164 -4.89 -4.01 16.09
N TYR A 165 -5.94 -4.35 16.83
CA TYR A 165 -5.85 -4.53 18.28
C TYR A 165 -5.12 -5.80 18.68
N GLY A 166 -5.04 -6.81 17.81
CA GLY A 166 -4.20 -7.99 18.03
C GLY A 166 -2.71 -7.68 18.15
N GLN A 167 -2.27 -6.57 17.53
CA GLN A 167 -0.90 -6.07 17.69
C GLN A 167 -0.74 -5.15 18.90
N HIS A 168 -1.68 -4.23 19.12
CA HIS A 168 -1.50 -3.15 20.10
C HIS A 168 -1.94 -3.55 21.52
N GLU A 169 -2.84 -4.50 21.64
CA GLU A 169 -3.36 -5.02 22.92
C GLU A 169 -3.41 -6.56 22.92
N PRO A 170 -2.30 -7.25 22.55
CA PRO A 170 -2.30 -8.69 22.36
C PRO A 170 -2.69 -9.46 23.64
N GLU A 171 -2.38 -8.90 24.82
CA GLU A 171 -2.70 -9.49 26.13
C GLU A 171 -4.22 -9.63 26.38
N LYS A 172 -5.04 -8.83 25.70
CA LYS A 172 -6.50 -8.89 25.78
C LYS A 172 -7.10 -9.92 24.82
N MET A 173 -6.30 -10.48 23.92
CA MET A 173 -6.79 -11.41 22.90
C MET A 173 -6.77 -12.85 23.40
N PRO A 174 -7.79 -13.67 23.06
CA PRO A 174 -7.82 -15.09 23.44
C PRO A 174 -6.60 -15.88 22.96
N VAL A 175 -6.02 -15.49 21.83
CA VAL A 175 -4.84 -16.11 21.19
C VAL A 175 -3.55 -15.34 21.48
N ASN A 176 -3.44 -14.67 22.61
CA ASN A 176 -2.32 -13.78 22.96
C ASN A 176 -0.94 -14.44 22.81
N TYR A 177 -0.82 -15.71 23.22
CA TYR A 177 0.41 -16.48 23.13
C TYR A 177 0.89 -16.63 21.67
N GLU A 178 -0.02 -16.84 20.74
CA GLU A 178 0.30 -16.97 19.31
C GLU A 178 0.75 -15.63 18.73
N LEU A 179 0.01 -14.54 19.02
CA LEU A 179 0.32 -13.20 18.54
C LEU A 179 1.68 -12.72 19.05
N GLN A 180 1.96 -12.88 20.34
CA GLN A 180 3.24 -12.50 20.93
C GLN A 180 4.42 -13.33 20.40
N ASN A 181 4.23 -14.65 20.26
CA ASN A 181 5.27 -15.52 19.73
C ASN A 181 5.60 -15.18 18.27
N LYS A 182 4.60 -14.92 17.43
CA LYS A 182 4.80 -14.50 16.04
C LYS A 182 5.47 -13.13 15.98
N TRP A 183 5.00 -12.16 16.74
CA TRP A 183 5.64 -10.83 16.80
C TRP A 183 7.12 -10.91 17.14
N ASN A 184 7.48 -11.70 18.17
CA ASN A 184 8.86 -11.93 18.56
C ASN A 184 9.68 -12.62 17.47
N ALA A 185 9.09 -13.52 16.68
CA ALA A 185 9.74 -14.16 15.56
C ALA A 185 10.00 -13.14 14.44
N TRP A 186 9.03 -12.29 14.12
CA TRP A 186 9.18 -11.24 13.10
C TRP A 186 10.27 -10.22 13.45
N LEU A 187 10.34 -9.80 14.72
CA LEU A 187 11.43 -8.94 15.21
C LEU A 187 12.80 -9.58 15.01
N ARG A 188 12.96 -10.85 15.36
CA ARG A 188 14.21 -11.60 15.17
C ARG A 188 14.59 -11.80 13.71
N LEU A 189 13.62 -11.82 12.81
CA LEU A 189 13.82 -11.89 11.35
C LEU A 189 14.08 -10.52 10.71
N GLY A 190 14.07 -9.45 11.47
CA GLY A 190 14.34 -8.09 10.99
C GLY A 190 13.20 -7.46 10.20
N CYS A 191 11.95 -7.87 10.48
CA CYS A 191 10.76 -7.23 9.91
C CYS A 191 10.78 -5.73 10.20
N LYS A 192 10.56 -4.91 9.16
CA LYS A 192 10.75 -3.46 9.26
C LYS A 192 9.57 -2.74 9.89
N ALA A 193 8.37 -3.14 9.52
CA ALA A 193 7.15 -2.44 9.95
C ALA A 193 5.93 -3.36 9.86
N SER A 194 4.83 -2.91 10.46
CA SER A 194 3.54 -3.59 10.45
C SER A 194 2.46 -2.69 9.84
N GLU A 195 1.66 -3.28 8.93
CA GLU A 195 0.56 -2.64 8.21
C GLU A 195 -0.56 -3.66 7.92
N MET A 196 -1.52 -3.39 7.02
CA MET A 196 -2.72 -4.23 6.93
C MET A 196 -3.14 -4.66 5.51
N GLU A 197 -2.41 -4.30 4.43
CA GLU A 197 -2.90 -4.55 3.05
C GLU A 197 -1.88 -5.13 2.08
N SER A 198 -0.58 -4.95 2.30
CA SER A 198 0.44 -5.30 1.30
C SER A 198 0.47 -6.77 0.91
N ALA A 199 0.26 -7.70 1.84
CA ALA A 199 0.28 -9.12 1.50
C ALA A 199 -0.87 -9.46 0.53
N ALA A 200 -2.07 -8.96 0.79
CA ALA A 200 -3.21 -9.14 -0.10
C ALA A 200 -2.93 -8.52 -1.47
N LEU A 201 -2.47 -7.26 -1.51
CA LEU A 201 -2.19 -6.55 -2.76
C LEU A 201 -1.09 -7.22 -3.59
N PHE A 202 0.00 -7.70 -2.98
CA PHE A 202 1.08 -8.40 -3.70
C PHE A 202 0.61 -9.73 -4.29
N ILE A 203 -0.21 -10.49 -3.54
CA ILE A 203 -0.75 -11.77 -4.03
C ILE A 203 -1.79 -11.54 -5.13
N VAL A 204 -2.71 -10.60 -4.94
CA VAL A 204 -3.71 -10.25 -5.97
C VAL A 204 -3.03 -9.72 -7.23
N GLY A 205 -2.00 -8.87 -7.07
CA GLY A 205 -1.20 -8.38 -8.18
C GLY A 205 -0.52 -9.51 -8.96
N SER A 206 0.07 -10.50 -8.26
CA SER A 206 0.65 -11.69 -8.89
C SER A 206 -0.41 -12.50 -9.66
N TYR A 207 -1.59 -12.70 -9.08
CA TYR A 207 -2.71 -13.38 -9.73
C TYR A 207 -3.18 -12.65 -11.00
N LEU A 208 -3.33 -11.33 -10.93
CA LEU A 208 -3.77 -10.49 -12.04
C LEU A 208 -2.65 -10.16 -13.04
N ARG A 209 -1.39 -10.52 -12.71
CA ARG A 209 -0.18 -10.24 -13.50
C ARG A 209 0.03 -8.74 -13.72
N VAL A 210 -0.11 -7.96 -12.65
CA VAL A 210 0.11 -6.51 -12.61
C VAL A 210 1.21 -6.16 -11.61
N ARG A 211 1.84 -5.01 -11.80
CA ARG A 211 2.94 -4.55 -10.93
C ARG A 211 2.40 -3.90 -9.66
N VAL A 212 2.93 -4.28 -8.52
CA VAL A 212 2.50 -3.73 -7.22
C VAL A 212 3.70 -3.45 -6.32
N GLY A 213 3.72 -2.27 -5.71
CA GLY A 213 4.65 -1.91 -4.64
C GLY A 213 3.94 -1.17 -3.51
N SER A 214 4.64 -1.03 -2.37
CA SER A 214 4.08 -0.33 -1.20
C SER A 214 5.12 0.56 -0.54
N VAL A 215 4.69 1.74 -0.13
CA VAL A 215 5.48 2.70 0.63
C VAL A 215 4.66 3.28 1.78
N PHE A 216 5.29 3.45 2.92
CA PHE A 216 4.65 3.86 4.16
C PHE A 216 5.41 4.97 4.85
N LEU A 217 4.65 5.86 5.52
CA LEU A 217 5.18 6.69 6.59
C LEU A 217 5.15 5.89 7.89
N VAL A 218 6.22 5.91 8.65
CA VAL A 218 6.26 5.36 10.01
C VAL A 218 5.60 6.34 10.97
N VAL A 219 4.48 5.96 11.57
CA VAL A 219 3.76 6.81 12.54
C VAL A 219 4.46 6.80 13.89
N ALA A 220 4.81 5.62 14.38
CA ALA A 220 5.49 5.36 15.65
C ALA A 220 6.12 3.97 15.62
N ASN A 221 6.97 3.65 16.59
CA ASN A 221 7.57 2.33 16.76
C ASN A 221 7.45 1.87 18.22
N GLN A 222 6.56 0.92 18.48
CA GLN A 222 6.28 0.41 19.82
C GLN A 222 7.49 -0.29 20.47
N GLU A 223 8.42 -0.86 19.69
CA GLU A 223 9.62 -1.50 20.23
C GLU A 223 10.63 -0.46 20.74
N ARG A 224 10.73 0.68 20.08
CA ARG A 224 11.50 1.83 20.58
C ARG A 224 10.93 2.38 21.88
N GLU A 225 9.60 2.51 21.94
CA GLU A 225 8.89 2.96 23.14
C GLU A 225 9.15 2.04 24.33
N LYS A 226 9.06 0.72 24.14
CA LYS A 226 9.37 -0.29 25.18
C LYS A 226 10.81 -0.16 25.71
N GLN A 227 11.74 0.33 24.89
CA GLN A 227 13.14 0.55 25.27
C GLN A 227 13.45 1.97 25.76
N GLY A 228 12.44 2.84 25.88
CA GLY A 228 12.61 4.24 26.28
C GLY A 228 13.37 5.09 25.24
N LEU A 229 13.40 4.66 23.99
CA LEU A 229 13.98 5.42 22.89
C LEU A 229 12.98 6.44 22.34
N SER A 230 13.49 7.51 21.67
CA SER A 230 12.65 8.52 21.03
C SER A 230 11.61 7.87 20.10
N ASN A 231 10.34 8.25 20.25
CA ASN A 231 9.21 7.73 19.52
C ASN A 231 8.09 8.79 19.40
N GLU A 232 8.42 9.96 18.83
CA GLU A 232 7.44 11.00 18.56
C GLU A 232 6.45 10.51 17.50
N VAL A 233 5.15 10.81 17.68
CA VAL A 233 4.10 10.38 16.74
C VAL A 233 4.06 11.31 15.54
N VAL A 234 4.19 10.78 14.32
CA VAL A 234 4.16 11.53 13.06
C VAL A 234 2.98 11.06 12.21
N HIS A 235 2.13 11.99 11.77
CA HIS A 235 0.95 11.69 10.94
C HIS A 235 1.03 12.24 9.51
N ASP A 236 1.99 13.11 9.22
CA ASP A 236 2.08 13.72 7.89
C ASP A 236 2.66 12.75 6.86
N THR A 237 1.80 12.29 5.97
CA THR A 237 2.12 11.29 4.94
C THR A 237 2.80 11.88 3.69
N GLU A 238 3.16 13.17 3.68
CA GLU A 238 3.68 13.85 2.49
C GLU A 238 4.93 13.17 1.91
N MET A 239 5.84 12.71 2.77
CA MET A 239 7.06 12.03 2.30
C MET A 239 6.74 10.73 1.55
N ALA A 240 5.80 9.93 2.05
CA ALA A 240 5.38 8.69 1.36
C ALA A 240 4.63 9.00 0.05
N ILE A 241 3.81 10.04 0.03
CA ILE A 241 3.09 10.50 -1.17
C ILE A 241 4.09 10.97 -2.24
N THR A 242 4.99 11.88 -1.89
CA THR A 242 6.00 12.41 -2.82
C THR A 242 6.89 11.30 -3.36
N ASN A 243 7.30 10.34 -2.51
CA ASN A 243 8.06 9.17 -2.94
C ASN A 243 7.31 8.36 -3.99
N ALA A 244 6.03 8.06 -3.77
CA ALA A 244 5.20 7.31 -4.71
C ALA A 244 4.99 8.05 -6.04
N VAL A 245 4.74 9.35 -6.00
CA VAL A 245 4.58 10.19 -7.21
C VAL A 245 5.87 10.21 -8.04
N MET A 246 7.02 10.38 -7.39
CA MET A 246 8.31 10.31 -8.08
C MET A 246 8.60 8.92 -8.65
N ALA A 247 8.24 7.86 -7.93
CA ALA A 247 8.39 6.50 -8.42
C ALA A 247 7.54 6.27 -9.68
N ILE A 248 6.29 6.75 -9.72
CA ILE A 248 5.45 6.68 -10.93
C ILE A 248 6.09 7.44 -12.09
N ARG A 249 6.65 8.65 -11.89
CA ARG A 249 7.35 9.38 -12.96
C ARG A 249 8.53 8.58 -13.52
N LYS A 250 9.28 7.88 -12.66
CA LYS A 250 10.38 7.00 -13.11
C LYS A 250 9.86 5.82 -13.93
N LEU A 251 8.81 5.15 -13.47
CA LEU A 251 8.19 4.04 -14.20
C LEU A 251 7.63 4.49 -15.56
N ILE A 252 6.96 5.63 -15.61
CA ILE A 252 6.47 6.23 -16.89
C ILE A 252 7.62 6.43 -17.86
N LYS A 253 8.76 6.97 -17.40
CA LYS A 253 9.93 7.20 -18.23
C LYS A 253 10.56 5.89 -18.72
N GLU A 254 10.68 4.91 -17.84
CA GLU A 254 11.22 3.59 -18.15
C GLU A 254 10.33 2.85 -19.15
N ASP A 255 9.02 2.80 -18.92
CA ASP A 255 8.04 2.16 -19.82
C ASP A 255 7.95 2.86 -21.19
N GLY A 256 8.14 4.17 -21.25
CA GLY A 256 8.16 4.96 -22.50
C GLY A 256 9.46 4.85 -23.29
N SER A 257 10.50 4.24 -22.73
CA SER A 257 11.81 4.04 -23.35
C SER A 257 11.95 2.66 -23.98
N LEU A 258 10.98 1.78 -23.79
CA LEU A 258 10.86 0.43 -24.36
C LEU A 258 9.97 0.47 -25.61
#